data_51eedac27b9e750e273035d5f3302b11
#
_entry.id   51eedac27b9e750e273035d5f3302b11
#
_cell.length_a   1.000
_cell.length_b   1.000
_cell.length_c   1.000
_cell.angle_alpha   90.00
_cell.angle_beta   90.00
_cell.angle_gamma   90.00
#
_symmetry.space_group_name_H-M   'P 1'
#
loop_
_entity.id
_entity.type
_entity.pdbx_description
1 polymer ?
#
loop_
_entity_poly.entity_id
_entity_poly.type
_entity_poly.pdbx_seq_one_letter_code
_entity_poly.pdbx_strand_id
1 'polypeptide(L)'
;MSRWFANPDAITAPDDVEWAPWVRYTRMPPVYDAPGTKEVAAYTPEEQALNSSVHESGHAVLYMAAGHRINSITLDPADGLQREAQASIDYEPGATGPWLDFVLKDAAGERAETRWLHETGRWTPGRAWVAERHAWHDRKHADEVVRTCHGRELTFNGDHGDWGDYAWIMDRADEALDPVWEQVLALAHYVAEHRRVTGEEAARITGFAR
;
A
#
# COMPACT_ATOMS: atom_id res chain seq x y z
N MET A 1 -8.99 -13.51 9.77
CA MET A 1 -9.07 -12.03 9.89
C MET A 1 -7.65 -11.51 9.95
N SER A 2 -7.29 -10.59 9.07
CA SER A 2 -5.99 -9.95 9.16
C SER A 2 -5.82 -9.27 10.53
N ARG A 3 -4.72 -9.56 11.22
CA ARG A 3 -4.39 -8.96 12.52
C ARG A 3 -4.14 -7.46 12.45
N TRP A 4 -3.87 -6.95 11.25
CA TRP A 4 -3.55 -5.56 11.00
C TRP A 4 -4.76 -4.70 10.68
N PHE A 5 -5.89 -5.33 10.56
CA PHE A 5 -7.10 -4.67 10.11
C PHE A 5 -8.25 -4.93 11.08
N ALA A 6 -8.28 -4.20 12.17
CA ALA A 6 -9.38 -4.24 13.11
C ALA A 6 -9.80 -2.81 13.46
N ASN A 7 -10.81 -2.31 12.79
CA ASN A 7 -11.58 -1.19 13.29
C ASN A 7 -13.05 -1.60 13.40
N PRO A 8 -13.53 -1.95 14.60
CA PRO A 8 -14.95 -2.28 14.81
C PRO A 8 -15.88 -1.09 14.60
N ASP A 9 -15.35 0.14 14.65
CA ASP A 9 -16.11 1.39 14.49
C ASP A 9 -16.09 1.90 13.04
N ALA A 10 -15.71 1.04 12.10
CA ALA A 10 -15.65 1.36 10.70
C ALA A 10 -17.00 1.84 10.18
N ILE A 11 -17.03 3.05 9.68
CA ILE A 11 -18.22 3.68 9.14
C ILE A 11 -18.23 3.47 7.63
N THR A 12 -19.31 2.94 7.10
CA THR A 12 -19.53 2.87 5.66
C THR A 12 -19.62 4.26 5.07
N ALA A 13 -19.11 4.43 3.85
CA ALA A 13 -19.32 5.67 3.11
C ALA A 13 -20.83 5.96 3.00
N PRO A 14 -21.26 7.24 3.07
CA PRO A 14 -22.64 7.59 2.79
C PRO A 14 -23.07 7.06 1.42
N ASP A 15 -24.30 6.57 1.33
CA ASP A 15 -24.84 5.94 0.10
C ASP A 15 -24.96 6.91 -1.08
N ASP A 16 -24.89 8.22 -0.84
CA ASP A 16 -25.00 9.28 -1.83
C ASP A 16 -23.72 9.58 -2.59
N VAL A 17 -22.63 8.86 -2.27
CA VAL A 17 -21.34 9.08 -2.92
C VAL A 17 -21.05 8.01 -3.94
N GLU A 18 -20.81 8.46 -5.15
CA GLU A 18 -20.40 7.60 -6.25
C GLU A 18 -18.93 7.23 -6.11
N TRP A 19 -18.67 6.21 -5.28
CA TRP A 19 -17.34 5.67 -5.11
C TRP A 19 -17.13 4.51 -6.06
N ALA A 20 -15.96 4.44 -6.63
CA ALA A 20 -15.54 3.22 -7.30
C ALA A 20 -15.53 2.04 -6.29
N PRO A 21 -15.86 0.80 -6.72
CA PRO A 21 -15.99 -0.34 -5.81
C PRO A 21 -14.80 -0.53 -4.87
N TRP A 22 -13.59 -0.33 -5.38
CA TRP A 22 -12.33 -0.45 -4.62
C TRP A 22 -12.17 0.60 -3.51
N VAL A 23 -12.91 1.72 -3.57
CA VAL A 23 -12.90 2.75 -2.52
C VAL A 23 -13.97 2.49 -1.47
N ARG A 24 -15.06 1.81 -1.82
CA ARG A 24 -16.14 1.44 -0.89
C ARG A 24 -15.70 0.48 0.20
N TYR A 25 -14.55 -0.16 0.04
CA TYR A 25 -13.96 -0.99 1.08
C TYR A 25 -13.44 -0.15 2.25
N THR A 26 -13.35 1.16 2.10
CA THR A 26 -12.99 2.09 3.15
C THR A 26 -13.96 1.98 4.30
N ARG A 27 -13.47 1.63 5.49
CA ARG A 27 -14.26 1.48 6.71
C ARG A 27 -14.46 2.79 7.46
N MET A 28 -14.10 3.89 6.84
CA MET A 28 -14.25 5.23 7.37
C MET A 28 -15.13 6.06 6.47
N PRO A 29 -15.96 6.96 7.03
CA PRO A 29 -16.68 7.88 6.18
C PRO A 29 -15.68 8.75 5.46
N PRO A 30 -15.82 8.90 4.17
CA PRO A 30 -15.10 9.94 3.47
C PRO A 30 -15.59 11.29 4.01
N VAL A 31 -14.67 12.14 4.32
CA VAL A 31 -14.99 13.51 4.70
C VAL A 31 -14.92 14.33 3.42
N TYR A 32 -16.06 14.58 2.79
CA TYR A 32 -16.15 15.19 1.46
C TYR A 32 -15.72 16.63 1.42
N ASP A 33 -16.11 17.37 2.45
CA ASP A 33 -15.78 18.79 2.64
C ASP A 33 -14.52 18.95 3.51
N ALA A 34 -13.85 17.83 3.81
CA ALA A 34 -12.67 17.91 4.61
C ALA A 34 -11.53 18.48 3.79
N PRO A 35 -10.66 19.20 4.46
CA PRO A 35 -9.34 19.44 3.98
C PRO A 35 -8.74 18.12 3.45
N GLY A 36 -7.79 18.22 2.53
CA GLY A 36 -7.20 17.07 1.87
C GLY A 36 -6.61 16.04 2.84
N THR A 37 -6.13 14.96 2.31
CA THR A 37 -5.54 13.85 3.08
C THR A 37 -4.49 14.31 4.10
N LYS A 38 -3.76 15.38 3.79
CA LYS A 38 -2.77 16.00 4.66
C LYS A 38 -3.35 16.44 6.00
N GLU A 39 -4.48 17.14 5.99
CA GLU A 39 -5.10 17.66 7.20
C GLU A 39 -5.75 16.54 8.04
N VAL A 40 -6.27 15.52 7.36
CA VAL A 40 -6.87 14.36 8.02
C VAL A 40 -5.81 13.46 8.66
N ALA A 41 -4.71 13.21 7.96
CA ALA A 41 -3.61 12.40 8.49
C ALA A 41 -2.80 13.13 9.57
N ALA A 42 -2.69 14.47 9.44
CA ALA A 42 -1.92 15.33 10.33
C ALA A 42 -0.50 14.79 10.61
N TYR A 43 0.18 14.33 9.55
CA TYR A 43 1.56 13.89 9.64
C TYR A 43 2.51 15.09 9.72
N THR A 44 3.61 14.95 10.46
CA THR A 44 4.76 15.82 10.22
C THR A 44 5.40 15.50 8.86
N PRO A 45 6.22 16.41 8.29
CA PRO A 45 6.91 16.11 7.03
C PRO A 45 7.77 14.85 7.09
N GLU A 46 8.41 14.58 8.21
CA GLU A 46 9.23 13.39 8.43
C GLU A 46 8.37 12.13 8.55
N GLU A 47 7.25 12.21 9.28
CA GLU A 47 6.29 11.11 9.36
C GLU A 47 5.70 10.79 7.99
N GLN A 48 5.35 11.82 7.20
CA GLN A 48 4.83 11.64 5.84
C GLN A 48 5.86 10.97 4.92
N ALA A 49 7.10 11.44 4.96
CA ALA A 49 8.18 10.85 4.17
C ALA A 49 8.40 9.37 4.52
N LEU A 50 8.42 9.04 5.81
CA LEU A 50 8.59 7.65 6.24
C LEU A 50 7.36 6.81 5.91
N ASN A 51 6.14 7.34 6.10
CA ASN A 51 4.90 6.66 5.76
C ASN A 51 4.84 6.29 4.28
N SER A 52 5.10 7.24 3.37
CA SER A 52 5.20 6.98 1.94
C SER A 52 6.29 5.97 1.60
N SER A 53 7.44 6.06 2.28
CA SER A 53 8.53 5.10 2.08
C SER A 53 8.17 3.70 2.54
N VAL A 54 7.40 3.54 3.61
CA VAL A 54 6.89 2.23 4.07
C VAL A 54 5.92 1.63 3.05
N HIS A 55 5.01 2.44 2.53
CA HIS A 55 4.06 2.02 1.49
C HIS A 55 4.81 1.45 0.28
N GLU A 56 5.69 2.22 -0.32
CA GLU A 56 6.45 1.79 -1.50
C GLU A 56 7.41 0.63 -1.21
N SER A 57 7.99 0.60 -0.01
CA SER A 57 8.85 -0.53 0.38
C SER A 57 8.06 -1.83 0.54
N GLY A 58 6.79 -1.77 0.95
CA GLY A 58 5.88 -2.91 0.95
C GLY A 58 5.75 -3.52 -0.45
N HIS A 59 5.42 -2.70 -1.43
CA HIS A 59 5.36 -3.11 -2.84
C HIS A 59 6.68 -3.70 -3.34
N ALA A 60 7.79 -2.96 -3.14
CA ALA A 60 9.10 -3.33 -3.65
C ALA A 60 9.59 -4.66 -3.09
N VAL A 61 9.42 -4.87 -1.78
CA VAL A 61 9.90 -6.08 -1.10
C VAL A 61 9.13 -7.31 -1.55
N LEU A 62 7.80 -7.28 -1.63
CA LEU A 62 7.04 -8.42 -2.13
C LEU A 62 7.33 -8.69 -3.61
N TYR A 63 7.49 -7.65 -4.43
CA TYR A 63 7.85 -7.81 -5.82
C TYR A 63 9.21 -8.48 -6.01
N MET A 64 10.21 -8.04 -5.23
CA MET A 64 11.54 -8.66 -5.25
C MET A 64 11.54 -10.08 -4.66
N ALA A 65 10.76 -10.35 -3.61
CA ALA A 65 10.60 -11.68 -3.03
C ALA A 65 10.00 -12.67 -4.04
N ALA A 66 9.11 -12.21 -4.93
CA ALA A 66 8.59 -12.99 -6.05
C ALA A 66 9.60 -13.18 -7.21
N GLY A 67 10.82 -12.64 -7.07
CA GLY A 67 11.90 -12.78 -8.05
C GLY A 67 11.93 -11.72 -9.15
N HIS A 68 11.11 -10.71 -9.05
CA HIS A 68 11.07 -9.57 -9.98
C HIS A 68 12.10 -8.50 -9.60
N ARG A 69 12.28 -7.52 -10.49
CA ARG A 69 13.24 -6.43 -10.29
C ARG A 69 12.56 -5.07 -10.35
N ILE A 70 13.10 -4.15 -9.59
CA ILE A 70 12.78 -2.72 -9.69
C ILE A 70 14.01 -1.97 -10.21
N ASN A 71 13.81 -0.85 -10.89
CA ASN A 71 14.90 0.03 -11.32
C ASN A 71 15.28 0.99 -10.21
N SER A 72 14.31 1.60 -9.54
CA SER A 72 14.55 2.52 -8.44
C SER A 72 13.31 2.77 -7.59
N ILE A 73 13.54 3.29 -6.38
CA ILE A 73 12.53 3.96 -5.56
C ILE A 73 12.98 5.41 -5.41
N THR A 74 12.05 6.35 -5.60
CA THR A 74 12.33 7.78 -5.43
C THR A 74 11.31 8.37 -4.47
N LEU A 75 11.79 9.15 -3.50
CA LEU A 75 10.97 9.95 -2.60
C LEU A 75 11.09 11.42 -2.98
N ASP A 76 10.07 11.97 -3.62
CA ASP A 76 9.99 13.37 -3.93
C ASP A 76 9.71 14.19 -2.66
N PRO A 77 10.44 15.28 -2.43
CA PRO A 77 10.18 16.13 -1.28
C PRO A 77 8.83 16.83 -1.41
N ALA A 78 8.20 17.08 -0.27
CA ALA A 78 7.08 18.00 -0.22
C ALA A 78 7.54 19.38 -0.76
N ASP A 79 6.80 19.97 -1.72
CA ASP A 79 7.11 21.27 -2.29
C ASP A 79 6.63 22.46 -1.42
N GLY A 80 6.22 22.17 -0.20
CA GLY A 80 5.85 23.13 0.85
C GLY A 80 4.49 23.79 0.65
N LEU A 81 3.91 23.76 -0.53
CA LEU A 81 2.69 24.50 -0.85
C LEU A 81 1.53 23.63 -1.35
N GLN A 82 1.77 22.51 -2.03
CA GLN A 82 0.70 21.72 -2.64
C GLN A 82 0.93 20.21 -2.68
N ARG A 83 2.15 19.71 -2.46
CA ARG A 83 2.46 18.28 -2.51
C ARG A 83 3.02 17.79 -1.20
N GLU A 84 2.49 16.66 -0.74
CA GLU A 84 3.08 15.86 0.31
C GLU A 84 4.33 15.15 -0.22
N ALA A 85 5.24 14.74 0.67
CA ALA A 85 6.34 13.87 0.27
C ALA A 85 5.73 12.56 -0.25
N GLN A 86 6.06 12.20 -1.49
CA GLN A 86 5.52 11.03 -2.16
C GLN A 86 6.64 10.15 -2.66
N ALA A 87 6.65 8.90 -2.25
CA ALA A 87 7.51 7.89 -2.85
C ALA A 87 6.87 7.28 -4.10
N SER A 88 7.69 6.75 -4.98
CA SER A 88 7.27 6.02 -6.18
C SER A 88 8.30 4.98 -6.57
N ILE A 89 7.84 3.91 -7.23
CA ILE A 89 8.69 2.82 -7.71
C ILE A 89 8.71 2.84 -9.23
N ASP A 90 9.92 2.73 -9.79
CA ASP A 90 10.14 2.41 -11.19
C ASP A 90 10.40 0.90 -11.31
N TYR A 91 9.46 0.17 -11.89
CA TYR A 91 9.55 -1.27 -12.08
C TYR A 91 10.27 -1.63 -13.37
N GLU A 92 11.06 -2.71 -13.34
CA GLU A 92 11.64 -3.26 -14.57
C GLU A 92 10.51 -3.76 -15.49
N PRO A 93 10.46 -3.33 -16.76
CA PRO A 93 9.37 -3.69 -17.66
C PRO A 93 9.44 -5.16 -18.10
N GLY A 94 8.28 -5.74 -18.43
CA GLY A 94 8.19 -7.09 -18.99
C GLY A 94 8.20 -8.22 -17.95
N ALA A 95 7.98 -7.90 -16.68
CA ALA A 95 7.80 -8.93 -15.66
C ALA A 95 6.65 -9.89 -16.03
N THR A 96 6.89 -11.17 -15.88
CA THR A 96 5.91 -12.25 -16.11
C THR A 96 5.93 -13.19 -14.92
N GLY A 97 4.76 -13.65 -14.50
CA GLY A 97 4.64 -14.54 -13.35
C GLY A 97 3.19 -14.89 -13.02
N PRO A 98 2.96 -15.59 -11.92
CA PRO A 98 1.63 -15.85 -11.42
C PRO A 98 0.89 -14.52 -11.14
N TRP A 99 -0.39 -14.46 -11.51
CA TRP A 99 -1.23 -13.28 -11.25
C TRP A 99 -1.22 -12.87 -9.77
N LEU A 100 -1.12 -13.85 -8.88
CA LEU A 100 -1.13 -13.64 -7.45
C LEU A 100 0.05 -12.77 -6.99
N ASP A 101 1.24 -12.93 -7.57
CA ASP A 101 2.42 -12.13 -7.21
C ASP A 101 2.17 -10.63 -7.46
N PHE A 102 1.44 -10.31 -8.54
CA PHE A 102 1.13 -8.92 -8.88
C PHE A 102 0.07 -8.32 -7.96
N VAL A 103 -1.02 -9.03 -7.66
CA VAL A 103 -2.06 -8.50 -6.75
C VAL A 103 -1.59 -8.44 -5.30
N LEU A 104 -0.73 -9.36 -4.86
CA LEU A 104 -0.12 -9.28 -3.53
C LEU A 104 0.82 -8.08 -3.42
N LYS A 105 1.63 -7.84 -4.46
CA LYS A 105 2.44 -6.63 -4.57
C LYS A 105 1.55 -5.39 -4.48
N ASP A 106 0.43 -5.33 -5.22
CA ASP A 106 -0.47 -4.18 -5.19
C ASP A 106 -1.07 -3.94 -3.80
N ALA A 107 -1.48 -4.99 -3.09
CA ALA A 107 -2.00 -4.84 -1.73
C ALA A 107 -0.92 -4.52 -0.68
N ALA A 108 0.35 -4.85 -0.96
CA ALA A 108 1.43 -4.79 0.03
C ALA A 108 1.71 -3.37 0.53
N GLY A 109 1.57 -2.34 -0.30
CA GLY A 109 1.79 -0.95 0.10
C GLY A 109 0.84 -0.53 1.22
N GLU A 110 -0.46 -0.67 0.98
CA GLU A 110 -1.50 -0.37 1.97
C GLU A 110 -1.35 -1.20 3.25
N ARG A 111 -1.03 -2.50 3.10
CA ARG A 111 -0.87 -3.39 4.26
C ARG A 111 0.36 -3.05 5.09
N ALA A 112 1.48 -2.72 4.44
CA ALA A 112 2.70 -2.28 5.12
C ALA A 112 2.46 -0.95 5.86
N GLU A 113 1.83 0.02 5.22
CA GLU A 113 1.46 1.29 5.84
C GLU A 113 0.55 1.08 7.06
N THR A 114 -0.50 0.29 6.93
CA THR A 114 -1.43 -0.02 8.02
C THR A 114 -0.72 -0.71 9.19
N ARG A 115 0.15 -1.68 8.90
CA ARG A 115 0.95 -2.38 9.91
C ARG A 115 1.87 -1.42 10.65
N TRP A 116 2.60 -0.58 9.92
CA TRP A 116 3.50 0.41 10.50
C TRP A 116 2.75 1.37 11.43
N LEU A 117 1.58 1.85 11.03
CA LEU A 117 0.74 2.70 11.87
C LEU A 117 0.38 2.02 13.19
N HIS A 118 0.00 0.74 13.16
CA HIS A 118 -0.33 -0.02 14.36
C HIS A 118 0.88 -0.27 15.26
N GLU A 119 1.99 -0.73 14.69
CA GLU A 119 3.19 -1.07 15.47
C GLU A 119 3.85 0.16 16.12
N THR A 120 3.72 1.32 15.48
CA THR A 120 4.27 2.57 16.02
C THR A 120 3.31 3.37 16.90
N GLY A 121 2.09 2.85 17.12
CA GLY A 121 1.06 3.55 17.90
C GLY A 121 0.53 4.81 17.21
N ARG A 122 0.74 4.96 15.92
CA ARG A 122 0.30 6.10 15.12
C ARG A 122 -1.05 5.89 14.44
N TRP A 123 -1.62 4.71 14.56
CA TRP A 123 -2.88 4.41 13.94
C TRP A 123 -4.00 5.32 14.47
N THR A 124 -4.69 5.97 13.56
CA THR A 124 -5.94 6.69 13.82
C THR A 124 -6.92 6.38 12.68
N PRO A 125 -8.22 6.53 12.89
CA PRO A 125 -9.19 6.39 11.83
C PRO A 125 -8.87 7.25 10.60
N GLY A 126 -8.46 8.50 10.80
CA GLY A 126 -8.09 9.39 9.69
C GLY A 126 -6.89 8.89 8.89
N ARG A 127 -5.85 8.41 9.56
CA ARG A 127 -4.65 7.86 8.91
C ARG A 127 -4.96 6.56 8.16
N ALA A 128 -5.79 5.69 8.74
CA ALA A 128 -6.25 4.48 8.05
C ALA A 128 -7.02 4.81 6.76
N TRP A 129 -7.90 5.81 6.81
CA TRP A 129 -8.60 6.27 5.64
C TRP A 129 -7.66 6.86 4.57
N VAL A 130 -6.63 7.60 4.99
CA VAL A 130 -5.62 8.15 4.06
C VAL A 130 -4.83 7.01 3.40
N ALA A 131 -4.43 5.98 4.16
CA ALA A 131 -3.75 4.81 3.62
C ALA A 131 -4.59 4.11 2.53
N GLU A 132 -5.89 3.89 2.81
CA GLU A 132 -6.79 3.32 1.80
C GLU A 132 -6.96 4.21 0.56
N ARG A 133 -6.98 5.52 0.72
CA ARG A 133 -7.05 6.44 -0.41
C ARG A 133 -5.78 6.45 -1.26
N HIS A 134 -4.63 6.37 -0.64
CA HIS A 134 -3.36 6.29 -1.34
C HIS A 134 -3.27 5.00 -2.17
N ALA A 135 -3.80 3.90 -1.67
CA ALA A 135 -3.86 2.61 -2.35
C ALA A 135 -4.90 2.53 -3.49
N TRP A 136 -5.56 3.62 -3.87
CA TRP A 136 -6.59 3.61 -4.91
C TRP A 136 -6.09 3.08 -6.26
N HIS A 137 -4.90 3.50 -6.67
CA HIS A 137 -4.31 3.04 -7.93
C HIS A 137 -3.92 1.56 -7.87
N ASP A 138 -3.41 1.11 -6.73
CA ASP A 138 -3.01 -0.28 -6.51
C ASP A 138 -4.21 -1.21 -6.53
N ARG A 139 -5.30 -0.83 -5.86
CA ARG A 139 -6.56 -1.59 -5.86
C ARG A 139 -7.14 -1.68 -7.27
N LYS A 140 -7.09 -0.59 -8.04
CA LYS A 140 -7.52 -0.57 -9.43
C LYS A 140 -6.67 -1.50 -10.30
N HIS A 141 -5.35 -1.47 -10.12
CA HIS A 141 -4.45 -2.36 -10.86
C HIS A 141 -4.68 -3.83 -10.49
N ALA A 142 -4.87 -4.14 -9.21
CA ALA A 142 -5.24 -5.48 -8.77
C ALA A 142 -6.54 -5.98 -9.43
N ASP A 143 -7.58 -5.14 -9.53
CA ASP A 143 -8.81 -5.47 -10.26
C ASP A 143 -8.54 -5.73 -11.75
N GLU A 144 -7.72 -4.91 -12.40
CA GLU A 144 -7.34 -5.09 -13.80
C GLU A 144 -6.58 -6.41 -14.03
N VAL A 145 -5.69 -6.80 -13.11
CA VAL A 145 -4.97 -8.09 -13.16
C VAL A 145 -5.96 -9.25 -13.04
N VAL A 146 -6.84 -9.22 -12.04
CA VAL A 146 -7.85 -10.28 -11.83
C VAL A 146 -8.80 -10.38 -13.02
N ARG A 147 -9.25 -9.26 -13.55
CA ARG A 147 -10.10 -9.22 -14.74
C ARG A 147 -9.41 -9.80 -15.96
N THR A 148 -8.15 -9.47 -16.18
CA THR A 148 -7.36 -9.96 -17.31
C THR A 148 -7.09 -11.45 -17.22
N CYS A 149 -6.75 -11.96 -16.03
CA CYS A 149 -6.37 -13.35 -15.85
C CYS A 149 -7.56 -14.30 -15.67
N HIS A 150 -8.67 -13.83 -15.11
CA HIS A 150 -9.80 -14.67 -14.69
C HIS A 150 -11.16 -14.24 -15.26
N GLY A 151 -11.23 -13.12 -15.98
CA GLY A 151 -12.47 -12.65 -16.60
C GLY A 151 -13.55 -12.19 -15.58
N ARG A 152 -13.15 -11.91 -14.34
CA ARG A 152 -14.06 -11.41 -13.29
C ARG A 152 -13.50 -10.14 -12.65
N GLU A 153 -14.38 -9.30 -12.14
CA GLU A 153 -14.01 -8.14 -11.35
C GLU A 153 -13.77 -8.54 -9.89
N LEU A 154 -12.88 -7.81 -9.21
CA LEU A 154 -12.74 -7.92 -7.76
C LEU A 154 -13.99 -7.38 -7.08
N THR A 155 -14.39 -8.03 -6.00
CA THR A 155 -15.37 -7.50 -5.06
C THR A 155 -14.67 -6.84 -3.88
N PHE A 156 -15.41 -5.97 -3.18
CA PHE A 156 -14.93 -5.22 -2.02
C PHE A 156 -15.96 -5.34 -0.88
N ASN A 157 -16.42 -6.57 -0.64
CA ASN A 157 -17.47 -6.87 0.34
C ASN A 157 -16.92 -7.27 1.71
N GLY A 158 -15.59 -7.43 1.82
CA GLY A 158 -14.94 -7.90 3.03
C GLY A 158 -15.05 -9.41 3.21
N ASP A 159 -15.15 -10.18 2.13
CA ASP A 159 -15.19 -11.65 2.18
C ASP A 159 -13.77 -12.22 2.16
N HIS A 160 -13.24 -12.50 3.34
CA HIS A 160 -11.93 -13.10 3.53
C HIS A 160 -11.83 -14.56 3.04
N GLY A 161 -12.93 -15.18 2.68
CA GLY A 161 -13.00 -16.55 2.13
C GLY A 161 -13.02 -16.63 0.61
N ASP A 162 -13.35 -15.55 -0.08
CA ASP A 162 -13.40 -15.49 -1.55
C ASP A 162 -12.12 -14.86 -2.12
N TRP A 163 -11.35 -15.63 -2.87
CA TRP A 163 -10.15 -15.15 -3.57
C TRP A 163 -10.41 -14.01 -4.58
N GLY A 164 -11.65 -13.82 -4.98
CA GLY A 164 -12.10 -12.72 -5.81
C GLY A 164 -12.56 -11.49 -5.02
N ASP A 165 -12.36 -11.48 -3.71
CA ASP A 165 -12.58 -10.30 -2.87
C ASP A 165 -11.23 -9.72 -2.43
N TYR A 166 -11.11 -8.39 -2.46
CA TYR A 166 -9.89 -7.70 -2.08
C TYR A 166 -9.47 -7.98 -0.63
N ALA A 167 -10.43 -8.28 0.26
CA ALA A 167 -10.14 -8.66 1.64
C ALA A 167 -9.29 -9.94 1.74
N TRP A 168 -9.55 -10.92 0.89
CA TRP A 168 -8.73 -12.13 0.80
C TRP A 168 -7.31 -11.81 0.33
N ILE A 169 -7.18 -10.92 -0.68
CA ILE A 169 -5.85 -10.48 -1.18
C ILE A 169 -5.08 -9.77 -0.06
N MET A 170 -5.74 -8.90 0.71
CA MET A 170 -5.13 -8.21 1.85
C MET A 170 -4.61 -9.20 2.90
N ASP A 171 -5.38 -10.24 3.24
CA ASP A 171 -4.93 -11.27 4.18
C ASP A 171 -3.70 -12.03 3.68
N ARG A 172 -3.67 -12.36 2.39
CA ARG A 172 -2.49 -13.01 1.78
C ARG A 172 -1.28 -12.08 1.72
N ALA A 173 -1.50 -10.78 1.47
CA ALA A 173 -0.42 -9.79 1.53
C ALA A 173 0.14 -9.66 2.95
N ASP A 174 -0.69 -9.66 3.98
CA ASP A 174 -0.24 -9.67 5.38
C ASP A 174 0.62 -10.89 5.69
N GLU A 175 0.18 -12.08 5.28
CA GLU A 175 0.93 -13.32 5.46
C GLU A 175 2.28 -13.30 4.71
N ALA A 176 2.29 -12.72 3.50
CA ALA A 176 3.52 -12.59 2.71
C ALA A 176 4.49 -11.54 3.28
N LEU A 177 3.98 -10.47 3.88
CA LEU A 177 4.78 -9.43 4.53
C LEU A 177 5.40 -9.89 5.86
N ASP A 178 4.77 -10.82 6.57
CA ASP A 178 5.26 -11.25 7.89
C ASP A 178 6.73 -11.69 7.90
N PRO A 179 7.19 -12.61 7.03
CA PRO A 179 8.57 -13.08 7.06
C PRO A 179 9.59 -12.05 6.55
N VAL A 180 9.14 -11.00 5.87
CA VAL A 180 10.00 -9.98 5.23
C VAL A 180 9.79 -8.58 5.83
N TRP A 181 9.15 -8.49 6.99
CA TRP A 181 8.80 -7.19 7.58
C TRP A 181 10.02 -6.34 7.94
N GLU A 182 11.06 -6.94 8.48
CA GLU A 182 12.29 -6.23 8.80
C GLU A 182 12.97 -5.65 7.55
N GLN A 183 12.87 -6.35 6.41
CA GLN A 183 13.36 -5.87 5.13
C GLN A 183 12.55 -4.66 4.63
N VAL A 184 11.22 -4.68 4.82
CA VAL A 184 10.37 -3.54 4.49
C VAL A 184 10.79 -2.31 5.28
N LEU A 185 10.94 -2.44 6.60
CA LEU A 185 11.35 -1.33 7.46
C LEU A 185 12.77 -0.83 7.14
N ALA A 186 13.72 -1.73 6.92
CA ALA A 186 15.09 -1.36 6.56
C ALA A 186 15.12 -0.56 5.25
N LEU A 187 14.39 -1.01 4.22
CA LEU A 187 14.30 -0.32 2.95
C LEU A 187 13.59 1.03 3.10
N ALA A 188 12.48 1.10 3.85
CA ALA A 188 11.72 2.31 4.06
C ALA A 188 12.55 3.41 4.76
N HIS A 189 13.29 3.06 5.81
CA HIS A 189 14.19 4.01 6.47
C HIS A 189 15.29 4.49 5.53
N TYR A 190 15.85 3.61 4.73
CA TYR A 190 16.89 3.97 3.76
C TYR A 190 16.34 4.91 2.67
N VAL A 191 15.14 4.63 2.14
CA VAL A 191 14.46 5.52 1.17
C VAL A 191 14.17 6.88 1.77
N ALA A 192 13.64 6.93 3.00
CA ALA A 192 13.32 8.18 3.69
C ALA A 192 14.56 9.06 3.90
N GLU A 193 15.73 8.44 4.17
CA GLU A 193 17.00 9.14 4.39
C GLU A 193 17.66 9.60 3.09
N HIS A 194 17.73 8.72 2.08
CA HIS A 194 18.52 8.94 0.86
C HIS A 194 17.71 9.48 -0.31
N ARG A 195 16.38 9.45 -0.22
CA ARG A 195 15.40 9.95 -1.20
C ARG A 195 15.40 9.25 -2.56
N ARG A 196 16.46 8.58 -2.94
CA ARG A 196 16.57 7.78 -4.14
C ARG A 196 17.41 6.55 -3.87
N VAL A 197 16.87 5.40 -4.24
CA VAL A 197 17.48 4.09 -4.05
C VAL A 197 17.38 3.34 -5.37
N THR A 198 18.51 2.84 -5.89
CA THR A 198 18.52 1.99 -7.07
C THR A 198 17.99 0.59 -6.74
N GLY A 199 17.51 -0.14 -7.74
CA GLY A 199 17.05 -1.52 -7.55
C GLY A 199 18.17 -2.44 -7.01
N GLU A 200 19.43 -2.22 -7.40
CA GLU A 200 20.57 -2.97 -6.86
C GLU A 200 20.78 -2.69 -5.37
N GLU A 201 20.69 -1.43 -4.96
CA GLU A 201 20.77 -1.05 -3.55
C GLU A 201 19.60 -1.62 -2.74
N ALA A 202 18.38 -1.52 -3.27
CA ALA A 202 17.20 -2.10 -2.64
C ALA A 202 17.37 -3.62 -2.44
N ALA A 203 17.80 -4.34 -3.48
CA ALA A 203 18.05 -5.78 -3.41
C ALA A 203 19.15 -6.15 -2.41
N ARG A 204 20.20 -5.32 -2.31
CA ARG A 204 21.27 -5.52 -1.31
C ARG A 204 20.78 -5.28 0.12
N ILE A 205 19.99 -4.21 0.35
CA ILE A 205 19.45 -3.87 1.67
C ILE A 205 18.50 -4.97 2.16
N THR A 206 17.67 -5.49 1.27
CA THR A 206 16.65 -6.50 1.60
C THR A 206 17.18 -7.93 1.56
N GLY A 207 18.40 -8.16 1.07
CA GLY A 207 18.99 -9.49 0.93
C GLY A 207 18.49 -10.28 -0.28
N PHE A 208 17.76 -9.65 -1.22
CA PHE A 208 17.31 -10.27 -2.48
C PHE A 208 18.32 -10.12 -3.62
N ALA A 209 19.52 -9.59 -3.36
CA ALA A 209 20.61 -9.55 -4.33
C ALA A 209 20.98 -10.98 -4.73
N ARG A 210 21.01 -11.25 -6.04
CA ARG A 210 21.44 -12.52 -6.64
C ARG A 210 22.84 -12.42 -7.21
#